data_4723cf06180dbe9ff2c18db14af5c17b
#
_entry.id   4723cf06180dbe9ff2c18db14af5c17b
#
_cell.length_a   1.000
_cell.length_b   1.000
_cell.length_c   1.000
_cell.angle_alpha   90.00
_cell.angle_beta   90.00
_cell.angle_gamma   90.00
#
_symmetry.space_group_name_H-M   'P 1'
#
loop_
_entity.id
_entity.type
_entity.pdbx_description
1 polymer ?
#
loop_
_entity_poly.entity_id
_entity_poly.type
_entity_poly.pdbx_seq_one_letter_code
_entity_poly.pdbx_strand_id
1 'polypeptide(L)'
;MKLLLTSILSFLYLLTIAQQRNYVDLKDIFDNHEGCFVLYDVKNDRYIYYNDSICKIRYSPCSTFKIPNSLIALESGVANDENYMIEYDSIKIPSEPWMLESEPFKYWLQDHSLKTAFKNSVVWYYQELAARIGAERMNKYINLINYGNKDISSGVDEFWLCGSMQISANEQVEFLKKLYSKQLIGFSERSQQIVKGIMLYESTDKYKLYGKTGGGDCWENKVIGWYVGFLEANDNTYIFAMNIKANNFSYFANNKRITLTKEMFKILDIIH
;
A
#
# COMPACT_ATOMS: atom_id res chain seq x y z
N MET A 1 45.36 -33.07 44.97
CA MET A 1 45.10 -31.66 44.61
C MET A 1 44.06 -31.65 43.51
N LYS A 2 42.76 -31.51 43.88
CA LYS A 2 41.63 -31.56 42.93
C LYS A 2 41.31 -30.15 42.49
N LEU A 3 41.48 -29.85 41.19
CA LEU A 3 40.96 -28.61 40.60
C LEU A 3 39.47 -28.73 40.38
N LEU A 4 38.67 -27.87 41.04
CA LEU A 4 37.27 -27.61 40.72
C LEU A 4 37.24 -26.66 39.50
N LEU A 5 36.71 -27.13 38.37
CA LEU A 5 36.25 -26.29 37.27
C LEU A 5 34.83 -25.83 37.57
N THR A 6 34.66 -24.58 37.90
CA THR A 6 33.33 -23.92 37.95
C THR A 6 32.99 -23.42 36.57
N SER A 7 32.07 -24.09 35.88
CA SER A 7 31.45 -23.64 34.66
C SER A 7 30.39 -22.59 34.98
N ILE A 8 30.66 -21.31 34.59
CA ILE A 8 29.67 -20.23 34.63
C ILE A 8 28.80 -20.38 33.38
N LEU A 9 27.61 -20.93 33.57
CA LEU A 9 26.55 -20.89 32.54
C LEU A 9 25.94 -19.48 32.57
N SER A 10 26.34 -18.63 31.63
CA SER A 10 25.67 -17.36 31.38
C SER A 10 24.39 -17.63 30.60
N PHE A 11 23.26 -17.58 31.27
CA PHE A 11 21.93 -17.55 30.68
C PHE A 11 21.74 -16.18 30.02
N LEU A 12 21.93 -16.10 28.69
CA LEU A 12 21.45 -14.98 27.89
C LEU A 12 19.90 -15.06 27.87
N TYR A 13 19.26 -14.29 28.72
CA TYR A 13 17.84 -13.96 28.60
C TYR A 13 17.68 -13.09 27.34
N LEU A 14 17.33 -13.68 26.23
CA LEU A 14 16.72 -12.98 25.10
C LEU A 14 15.32 -12.52 25.55
N LEU A 15 15.27 -11.31 26.09
CA LEU A 15 14.00 -10.59 26.24
C LEU A 15 13.48 -10.30 24.82
N THR A 16 12.69 -11.19 24.27
CA THR A 16 11.82 -10.85 23.15
C THR A 16 10.79 -9.86 23.70
N ILE A 17 11.02 -8.59 23.48
CA ILE A 17 9.99 -7.56 23.72
C ILE A 17 8.86 -7.90 22.76
N ALA A 18 7.83 -8.55 23.27
CA ALA A 18 6.61 -8.79 22.51
C ALA A 18 6.03 -7.43 22.14
N GLN A 19 6.00 -7.11 20.86
CA GLN A 19 5.47 -5.84 20.36
C GLN A 19 4.03 -5.67 20.86
N GLN A 20 3.75 -4.55 21.50
CA GLN A 20 2.43 -4.31 22.12
C GLN A 20 1.35 -4.23 21.05
N ARG A 21 0.36 -5.09 21.15
CA ARG A 21 -0.84 -5.11 20.30
C ARG A 21 -2.01 -4.54 21.07
N ASN A 22 -2.61 -3.50 20.52
CA ASN A 22 -3.84 -2.92 21.04
C ASN A 22 -4.98 -3.20 20.06
N TYR A 23 -6.19 -3.36 20.57
CA TYR A 23 -7.37 -3.57 19.75
C TYR A 23 -8.33 -2.41 19.91
N VAL A 24 -8.95 -2.01 18.81
CA VAL A 24 -9.95 -0.96 18.75
C VAL A 24 -11.24 -1.54 18.16
N ASP A 25 -12.37 -1.09 18.66
CA ASP A 25 -13.66 -1.42 18.04
C ASP A 25 -14.01 -0.37 16.98
N LEU A 26 -14.07 -0.81 15.73
CA LEU A 26 -14.43 0.01 14.56
C LEU A 26 -15.63 -0.58 13.81
N LYS A 27 -16.40 -1.46 14.45
CA LYS A 27 -17.52 -2.18 13.83
C LYS A 27 -18.51 -1.24 13.14
N ASP A 28 -18.83 -0.12 13.77
CA ASP A 28 -19.80 0.84 13.23
C ASP A 28 -19.29 1.52 11.95
N ILE A 29 -17.95 1.76 11.85
CA ILE A 29 -17.34 2.30 10.62
C ILE A 29 -17.44 1.31 9.47
N PHE A 30 -17.25 0.02 9.76
CA PHE A 30 -17.31 -1.03 8.74
C PHE A 30 -18.76 -1.38 8.33
N ASP A 31 -19.78 -0.91 9.05
CA ASP A 31 -21.19 -1.04 8.70
C ASP A 31 -21.57 -2.46 8.23
N ASN A 32 -21.24 -3.45 9.06
CA ASN A 32 -21.40 -4.89 8.79
C ASN A 32 -20.66 -5.44 7.55
N HIS A 33 -19.78 -4.66 6.93
CA HIS A 33 -18.89 -5.16 5.88
C HIS A 33 -17.70 -5.89 6.51
N GLU A 34 -17.28 -6.98 5.89
CA GLU A 34 -16.05 -7.67 6.28
C GLU A 34 -14.85 -6.81 5.90
N GLY A 35 -13.94 -6.62 6.83
CA GLY A 35 -12.72 -5.87 6.59
C GLY A 35 -11.85 -5.78 7.83
N CYS A 36 -10.73 -5.11 7.70
CA CYS A 36 -9.79 -4.89 8.79
C CYS A 36 -9.07 -3.55 8.69
N PHE A 37 -8.51 -3.16 9.80
CA PHE A 37 -7.62 -2.02 9.90
C PHE A 37 -6.42 -2.38 10.78
N VAL A 38 -5.23 -2.01 10.32
CA VAL A 38 -4.00 -2.06 11.09
C VAL A 38 -3.28 -0.74 11.00
N LEU A 39 -2.84 -0.23 12.15
CA LEU A 39 -2.09 0.99 12.27
C LEU A 39 -0.85 0.74 13.12
N TYR A 40 0.30 1.19 12.66
CA TYR A 40 1.55 1.22 13.40
C TYR A 40 1.88 2.64 13.84
N ASP A 41 1.95 2.85 15.14
CA ASP A 41 2.33 4.08 15.81
C ASP A 41 3.86 4.09 15.94
N VAL A 42 4.53 4.90 15.10
CA VAL A 42 5.99 4.89 14.97
C VAL A 42 6.67 5.34 16.26
N LYS A 43 6.15 6.39 16.91
CA LYS A 43 6.76 6.98 18.11
C LYS A 43 6.70 6.04 19.32
N ASN A 44 5.62 5.25 19.41
CA ASN A 44 5.38 4.37 20.55
C ASN A 44 5.69 2.88 20.24
N ASP A 45 6.18 2.58 19.05
CA ASP A 45 6.50 1.21 18.56
C ASP A 45 5.40 0.20 18.85
N ARG A 46 4.14 0.54 18.54
CA ARG A 46 2.98 -0.30 18.85
C ARG A 46 2.04 -0.42 17.65
N TYR A 47 1.34 -1.56 17.59
CA TYR A 47 0.27 -1.77 16.63
C TYR A 47 -1.09 -1.59 17.27
N ILE A 48 -2.04 -1.08 16.48
CA ILE A 48 -3.46 -1.01 16.80
C ILE A 48 -4.21 -1.77 15.71
N TYR A 49 -5.11 -2.66 16.12
CA TYR A 49 -5.82 -3.56 15.21
C TYR A 49 -7.33 -3.46 15.37
N TYR A 50 -8.02 -3.53 14.24
CA TYR A 50 -9.40 -3.99 14.14
C TYR A 50 -9.42 -5.23 13.25
N ASN A 51 -10.03 -6.34 13.71
CA ASN A 51 -10.06 -7.65 13.04
C ASN A 51 -8.66 -8.19 12.65
N ASP A 52 -7.77 -8.37 13.65
CA ASP A 52 -6.39 -8.89 13.45
C ASP A 52 -6.35 -10.20 12.64
N SER A 53 -7.34 -11.08 12.76
CA SER A 53 -7.44 -12.28 11.93
C SER A 53 -7.57 -11.99 10.45
N ILE A 54 -8.40 -11.00 10.08
CA ILE A 54 -8.59 -10.56 8.70
C ILE A 54 -7.34 -9.81 8.18
N CYS A 55 -6.64 -9.06 9.06
CA CYS A 55 -5.39 -8.39 8.70
C CYS A 55 -4.28 -9.33 8.20
N LYS A 56 -4.38 -10.63 8.47
CA LYS A 56 -3.43 -11.69 8.04
C LYS A 56 -3.80 -12.32 6.70
N ILE A 57 -5.05 -12.15 6.27
CA ILE A 57 -5.52 -12.73 5.01
C ILE A 57 -4.98 -11.91 3.84
N ARG A 58 -4.44 -12.60 2.85
CA ARG A 58 -3.93 -11.99 1.62
C ARG A 58 -5.04 -11.85 0.59
N TYR A 59 -5.07 -10.66 -0.05
CA TYR A 59 -5.94 -10.33 -1.19
C TYR A 59 -5.10 -9.69 -2.29
N SER A 60 -5.64 -9.60 -3.51
CA SER A 60 -4.99 -8.83 -4.57
C SER A 60 -4.74 -7.39 -4.12
N PRO A 61 -3.52 -6.85 -4.30
CA PRO A 61 -3.20 -5.47 -3.93
C PRO A 61 -3.95 -4.44 -4.78
N CYS A 62 -4.38 -4.81 -5.96
CA CYS A 62 -4.99 -3.89 -6.92
C CYS A 62 -4.12 -2.62 -7.09
N SER A 63 -4.72 -1.45 -7.15
CA SER A 63 -3.97 -0.20 -7.35
C SER A 63 -3.05 0.21 -6.21
N THR A 64 -3.01 -0.47 -5.04
CA THR A 64 -1.97 -0.22 -4.04
C THR A 64 -0.59 -0.67 -4.53
N PHE A 65 -0.53 -1.62 -5.47
CA PHE A 65 0.71 -2.05 -6.11
C PHE A 65 1.39 -0.92 -6.91
N LYS A 66 0.69 0.15 -7.24
CA LYS A 66 1.30 1.33 -7.87
C LYS A 66 2.42 1.95 -7.03
N ILE A 67 2.43 1.75 -5.70
CA ILE A 67 3.53 2.18 -4.83
C ILE A 67 4.82 1.41 -5.16
N PRO A 68 4.90 0.08 -5.04
CA PRO A 68 6.11 -0.65 -5.41
C PRO A 68 6.42 -0.58 -6.91
N ASN A 69 5.43 -0.53 -7.80
CA ASN A 69 5.66 -0.37 -9.24
C ASN A 69 6.40 0.94 -9.57
N SER A 70 5.98 2.07 -8.94
CA SER A 70 6.69 3.35 -9.08
C SER A 70 8.11 3.29 -8.55
N LEU A 71 8.33 2.66 -7.40
CA LEU A 71 9.67 2.45 -6.83
C LEU A 71 10.56 1.67 -7.80
N ILE A 72 10.05 0.56 -8.34
CA ILE A 72 10.78 -0.32 -9.25
C ILE A 72 11.10 0.41 -10.57
N ALA A 73 10.15 1.19 -11.10
CA ALA A 73 10.38 1.98 -12.31
C ALA A 73 11.50 3.00 -12.15
N LEU A 74 11.51 3.72 -11.03
CA LEU A 74 12.55 4.70 -10.73
C LEU A 74 13.91 4.03 -10.50
N GLU A 75 13.97 2.95 -9.73
CA GLU A 75 15.21 2.28 -9.39
C GLU A 75 15.81 1.51 -10.57
N SER A 76 14.97 0.95 -11.44
CA SER A 76 15.41 0.27 -12.66
C SER A 76 15.79 1.23 -13.81
N GLY A 77 15.64 2.55 -13.61
CA GLY A 77 15.94 3.57 -14.62
C GLY A 77 14.92 3.65 -15.77
N VAL A 78 13.76 3.00 -15.65
CA VAL A 78 12.68 3.10 -16.63
C VAL A 78 12.01 4.47 -16.53
N ALA A 79 11.80 4.98 -15.31
CA ALA A 79 11.36 6.34 -15.08
C ALA A 79 12.50 7.16 -14.44
N ASN A 80 12.72 8.40 -14.91
CA ASN A 80 13.78 9.26 -14.38
C ASN A 80 13.34 9.95 -13.08
N ASP A 81 12.08 10.36 -13.01
CA ASP A 81 11.47 11.09 -11.88
C ASP A 81 9.94 11.00 -11.93
N GLU A 82 9.27 11.78 -11.08
CA GLU A 82 7.82 11.86 -11.01
C GLU A 82 7.15 12.49 -12.25
N ASN A 83 7.91 13.14 -13.12
CA ASN A 83 7.42 13.78 -14.35
C ASN A 83 7.59 12.87 -15.58
N TYR A 84 8.08 11.64 -15.42
CA TYR A 84 8.24 10.69 -16.52
C TYR A 84 6.91 10.47 -17.24
N MET A 85 6.85 10.94 -18.52
CA MET A 85 5.64 10.91 -19.35
C MET A 85 5.52 9.61 -20.13
N ILE A 86 4.30 9.10 -20.21
CA ILE A 86 3.89 8.10 -21.21
C ILE A 86 2.68 8.69 -21.94
N GLU A 87 2.78 8.73 -23.25
CA GLU A 87 1.73 9.23 -24.14
C GLU A 87 0.54 8.24 -24.17
N TYR A 88 -0.65 8.79 -24.23
CA TYR A 88 -1.89 8.03 -24.34
C TYR A 88 -2.10 7.55 -25.77
N ASP A 89 -2.28 6.25 -25.93
CA ASP A 89 -2.59 5.64 -27.22
C ASP A 89 -4.09 5.30 -27.28
N SER A 90 -4.85 6.15 -27.96
CA SER A 90 -6.30 5.98 -28.11
C SER A 90 -6.70 4.78 -28.98
N ILE A 91 -5.76 4.19 -29.72
CA ILE A 91 -6.01 2.97 -30.51
C ILE A 91 -5.92 1.75 -29.61
N LYS A 92 -4.91 1.70 -28.75
CA LYS A 92 -4.74 0.60 -27.78
C LYS A 92 -5.76 0.67 -26.64
N ILE A 93 -6.16 1.88 -26.26
CA ILE A 93 -7.02 2.14 -25.10
C ILE A 93 -8.17 3.04 -25.56
N PRO A 94 -9.16 2.47 -26.28
CA PRO A 94 -10.30 3.25 -26.77
C PRO A 94 -11.12 3.82 -25.59
N SER A 95 -11.64 5.00 -25.78
CA SER A 95 -12.54 5.61 -24.79
C SER A 95 -13.91 4.95 -24.84
N GLU A 96 -14.43 4.61 -23.65
CA GLU A 96 -15.80 4.14 -23.47
C GLU A 96 -16.68 5.28 -22.91
N PRO A 97 -17.96 5.40 -23.32
CA PRO A 97 -18.83 6.50 -22.86
C PRO A 97 -18.88 6.66 -21.33
N TRP A 98 -18.94 5.54 -20.61
CA TRP A 98 -18.98 5.54 -19.13
C TRP A 98 -17.72 6.13 -18.49
N MET A 99 -16.56 6.07 -19.18
CA MET A 99 -15.31 6.64 -18.67
C MET A 99 -15.37 8.15 -18.63
N LEU A 100 -16.06 8.79 -19.56
CA LEU A 100 -16.19 10.25 -19.64
C LEU A 100 -17.01 10.83 -18.49
N GLU A 101 -17.92 10.05 -17.93
CA GLU A 101 -18.85 10.45 -16.88
C GLU A 101 -18.39 10.06 -15.47
N SER A 102 -17.36 9.24 -15.36
CA SER A 102 -16.94 8.62 -14.08
C SER A 102 -15.55 9.05 -13.65
N GLU A 103 -15.39 9.47 -12.39
CA GLU A 103 -14.08 9.66 -11.76
C GLU A 103 -13.56 8.34 -11.16
N PRO A 104 -12.25 8.07 -11.29
CA PRO A 104 -11.21 8.87 -11.93
C PRO A 104 -11.05 8.62 -13.45
N PHE A 105 -11.88 7.80 -14.06
CA PHE A 105 -11.71 7.27 -15.42
C PHE A 105 -11.68 8.37 -16.50
N LYS A 106 -12.43 9.45 -16.34
CA LYS A 106 -12.40 10.59 -17.26
C LYS A 106 -11.01 11.21 -17.42
N TYR A 107 -10.14 11.07 -16.41
CA TYR A 107 -8.76 11.55 -16.44
C TYR A 107 -7.79 10.57 -17.08
N TRP A 108 -8.22 9.34 -17.44
CA TRP A 108 -7.32 8.33 -18.00
C TRP A 108 -7.03 8.54 -19.49
N LEU A 109 -7.89 9.29 -20.19
CA LEU A 109 -7.89 9.44 -21.64
C LEU A 109 -6.98 10.61 -22.09
N GLN A 110 -5.77 10.67 -21.57
CA GLN A 110 -4.78 11.71 -21.85
C GLN A 110 -3.38 11.23 -21.45
N ASP A 111 -2.35 11.94 -21.88
CA ASP A 111 -0.96 11.71 -21.46
C ASP A 111 -0.80 11.85 -19.95
N HIS A 112 0.03 11.00 -19.36
CA HIS A 112 0.28 11.03 -17.94
C HIS A 112 1.77 11.03 -17.59
N SER A 113 2.12 11.83 -16.59
CA SER A 113 3.35 11.63 -15.83
C SER A 113 3.16 10.56 -14.75
N LEU A 114 4.26 10.04 -14.19
CA LEU A 114 4.21 9.12 -13.05
C LEU A 114 3.34 9.69 -11.91
N LYS A 115 3.51 10.96 -11.58
CA LYS A 115 2.73 11.68 -10.55
C LYS A 115 1.24 11.73 -10.87
N THR A 116 0.86 12.12 -12.09
CA THR A 116 -0.55 12.24 -12.46
C THR A 116 -1.21 10.88 -12.63
N ALA A 117 -0.50 9.88 -13.15
CA ALA A 117 -0.95 8.51 -13.25
C ALA A 117 -1.17 7.87 -11.86
N PHE A 118 -0.30 8.15 -10.90
CA PHE A 118 -0.47 7.71 -9.51
C PHE A 118 -1.71 8.32 -8.88
N LYS A 119 -1.85 9.66 -8.98
CA LYS A 119 -2.98 10.41 -8.44
C LYS A 119 -4.32 9.90 -8.97
N ASN A 120 -4.43 9.74 -10.29
CA ASN A 120 -5.66 9.31 -10.97
C ASN A 120 -5.79 7.78 -11.07
N SER A 121 -4.86 7.03 -10.48
CA SER A 121 -4.87 5.56 -10.48
C SER A 121 -4.92 4.93 -11.87
N VAL A 122 -4.27 5.54 -12.89
CA VAL A 122 -4.31 5.15 -14.30
C VAL A 122 -3.74 3.76 -14.49
N VAL A 123 -4.56 2.79 -14.91
CA VAL A 123 -4.14 1.39 -15.03
C VAL A 123 -3.21 1.21 -16.22
N TRP A 124 -3.60 1.68 -17.41
CA TRP A 124 -2.80 1.51 -18.63
C TRP A 124 -1.38 2.06 -18.51
N TYR A 125 -1.20 3.20 -17.82
CA TYR A 125 0.13 3.76 -17.57
C TYR A 125 1.02 2.80 -16.79
N TYR A 126 0.47 2.18 -15.76
CA TYR A 126 1.21 1.24 -14.90
C TYR A 126 1.42 -0.11 -15.55
N GLN A 127 0.55 -0.53 -16.46
CA GLN A 127 0.75 -1.72 -17.31
C GLN A 127 1.91 -1.50 -18.28
N GLU A 128 1.92 -0.36 -18.98
CA GLU A 128 3.03 0.02 -19.87
C GLU A 128 4.34 0.18 -19.09
N LEU A 129 4.30 0.79 -17.89
CA LEU A 129 5.46 0.92 -17.02
C LEU A 129 6.02 -0.46 -16.61
N ALA A 130 5.16 -1.38 -16.22
CA ALA A 130 5.54 -2.74 -15.85
C ALA A 130 6.10 -3.54 -17.05
N ALA A 131 5.51 -3.38 -18.23
CA ALA A 131 6.04 -3.96 -19.46
C ALA A 131 7.47 -3.47 -19.78
N ARG A 132 7.74 -2.16 -19.62
CA ARG A 132 9.09 -1.57 -19.78
C ARG A 132 10.08 -2.04 -18.71
N ILE A 133 9.62 -2.26 -17.49
CA ILE A 133 10.44 -2.88 -16.42
C ILE A 133 10.82 -4.31 -16.83
N GLY A 134 9.88 -5.09 -17.31
CA GLY A 134 10.02 -6.49 -17.70
C GLY A 134 9.99 -7.46 -16.51
N ALA A 135 9.61 -8.70 -16.78
CA ALA A 135 9.35 -9.71 -15.75
C ALA A 135 10.57 -10.02 -14.86
N GLU A 136 11.76 -10.08 -15.42
CA GLU A 136 12.98 -10.40 -14.67
C GLU A 136 13.28 -9.33 -13.59
N ARG A 137 13.31 -8.05 -13.99
CA ARG A 137 13.57 -6.95 -13.05
C ARG A 137 12.43 -6.79 -12.05
N MET A 138 11.17 -6.93 -12.50
CA MET A 138 10.01 -6.91 -11.62
C MET A 138 10.11 -7.97 -10.52
N ASN A 139 10.37 -9.22 -10.90
CA ASN A 139 10.52 -10.33 -9.96
C ASN A 139 11.70 -10.12 -8.99
N LYS A 140 12.85 -9.64 -9.49
CA LYS A 140 14.01 -9.31 -8.65
C LYS A 140 13.64 -8.32 -7.54
N TYR A 141 13.02 -7.20 -7.88
CA TYR A 141 12.71 -6.15 -6.90
C TYR A 141 11.58 -6.54 -5.94
N ILE A 142 10.55 -7.25 -6.43
CA ILE A 142 9.47 -7.79 -5.57
C ILE A 142 10.04 -8.74 -4.51
N ASN A 143 11.01 -9.58 -4.87
CA ASN A 143 11.69 -10.46 -3.93
C ASN A 143 12.55 -9.68 -2.92
N LEU A 144 13.27 -8.64 -3.35
CA LEU A 144 14.07 -7.80 -2.46
C LEU A 144 13.24 -7.10 -1.38
N ILE A 145 12.07 -6.59 -1.73
CA ILE A 145 11.17 -5.94 -0.76
C ILE A 145 10.26 -6.92 -0.01
N ASN A 146 10.31 -8.22 -0.35
CA ASN A 146 9.48 -9.28 0.22
C ASN A 146 7.98 -8.92 0.19
N TYR A 147 7.46 -8.50 -0.99
CA TYR A 147 6.09 -8.01 -1.15
C TYR A 147 5.08 -9.15 -1.33
N GLY A 148 4.20 -9.34 -0.36
CA GLY A 148 3.14 -10.34 -0.36
C GLY A 148 3.63 -11.77 -0.66
N ASN A 149 2.91 -12.50 -1.54
CA ASN A 149 3.30 -13.84 -1.98
C ASN A 149 4.37 -13.85 -3.08
N LYS A 150 4.77 -12.68 -3.60
CA LYS A 150 5.79 -12.50 -4.66
C LYS A 150 5.46 -13.15 -6.01
N ASP A 151 4.23 -13.54 -6.22
CA ASP A 151 3.80 -14.26 -7.41
C ASP A 151 3.40 -13.28 -8.53
N ILE A 152 4.12 -13.31 -9.65
CA ILE A 152 3.85 -12.53 -10.86
C ILE A 152 3.47 -13.41 -12.06
N SER A 153 3.12 -14.67 -11.83
CA SER A 153 2.93 -15.68 -12.87
C SER A 153 1.75 -15.40 -13.82
N SER A 154 0.78 -14.58 -13.40
CA SER A 154 -0.37 -14.23 -14.23
C SER A 154 -0.10 -13.15 -15.30
N GLY A 155 1.15 -12.67 -15.41
CA GLY A 155 1.54 -11.66 -16.41
C GLY A 155 2.14 -10.42 -15.78
N VAL A 156 3.24 -9.89 -16.38
CA VAL A 156 4.02 -8.78 -15.80
C VAL A 156 3.22 -7.49 -15.65
N ASP A 157 2.19 -7.29 -16.42
CA ASP A 157 1.31 -6.12 -16.48
C ASP A 157 -0.08 -6.34 -15.87
N GLU A 158 -0.36 -7.56 -15.35
CA GLU A 158 -1.68 -7.93 -14.81
C GLU A 158 -1.66 -8.55 -13.42
N PHE A 159 -0.53 -9.07 -12.94
CA PHE A 159 -0.47 -9.89 -11.73
C PHE A 159 -1.05 -9.22 -10.46
N TRP A 160 -1.10 -7.90 -10.41
CA TRP A 160 -1.70 -7.14 -9.28
C TRP A 160 -3.17 -6.77 -9.49
N LEU A 161 -3.72 -6.99 -10.70
CA LEU A 161 -5.10 -6.67 -11.09
C LEU A 161 -5.99 -7.91 -10.96
N CYS A 162 -6.24 -8.36 -9.73
CA CYS A 162 -6.92 -9.63 -9.45
C CYS A 162 -6.21 -10.88 -10.00
N GLY A 163 -4.92 -10.77 -10.29
CA GLY A 163 -4.06 -11.87 -10.74
C GLY A 163 -3.42 -12.63 -9.58
N SER A 164 -2.24 -13.20 -9.83
CA SER A 164 -1.55 -14.12 -8.91
C SER A 164 -0.99 -13.44 -7.64
N MET A 165 -0.71 -12.13 -7.68
CA MET A 165 -0.16 -11.40 -6.54
C MET A 165 -1.21 -11.19 -5.45
N GLN A 166 -0.83 -11.54 -4.21
CA GLN A 166 -1.65 -11.33 -3.03
C GLN A 166 -0.81 -10.79 -1.88
N ILE A 167 -1.40 -9.90 -1.06
CA ILE A 167 -0.78 -9.27 0.10
C ILE A 167 -1.80 -9.06 1.20
N SER A 168 -1.38 -9.18 2.46
CA SER A 168 -2.19 -8.90 3.64
C SER A 168 -2.03 -7.45 4.11
N ALA A 169 -2.95 -6.96 4.94
CA ALA A 169 -2.86 -5.64 5.53
C ALA A 169 -1.60 -5.49 6.40
N ASN A 170 -1.22 -6.54 7.13
CA ASN A 170 0.01 -6.57 7.92
C ASN A 170 1.25 -6.40 7.03
N GLU A 171 1.33 -7.14 5.92
CA GLU A 171 2.45 -7.03 4.99
C GLU A 171 2.52 -5.67 4.29
N GLN A 172 1.36 -5.04 4.00
CA GLN A 172 1.31 -3.66 3.51
C GLN A 172 1.96 -2.69 4.50
N VAL A 173 1.62 -2.79 5.79
CA VAL A 173 2.22 -1.93 6.84
C VAL A 173 3.71 -2.19 6.96
N GLU A 174 4.17 -3.44 6.97
CA GLU A 174 5.61 -3.76 7.05
C GLU A 174 6.40 -3.23 5.84
N PHE A 175 5.85 -3.31 4.64
CA PHE A 175 6.44 -2.69 3.45
C PHE A 175 6.51 -1.16 3.59
N LEU A 176 5.41 -0.53 3.99
CA LEU A 176 5.33 0.93 4.15
C LEU A 176 6.23 1.46 5.28
N LYS A 177 6.43 0.71 6.36
CA LYS A 177 7.41 1.05 7.41
C LYS A 177 8.81 1.22 6.83
N LYS A 178 9.24 0.26 6.02
CA LYS A 178 10.56 0.30 5.36
C LYS A 178 10.65 1.45 4.37
N LEU A 179 9.58 1.71 3.60
CA LEU A 179 9.53 2.85 2.69
C LEU A 179 9.62 4.18 3.44
N TYR A 180 8.86 4.34 4.52
CA TYR A 180 8.85 5.56 5.32
C TYR A 180 10.23 5.85 5.94
N SER A 181 10.87 4.83 6.50
CA SER A 181 12.19 4.94 7.13
C SER A 181 13.35 4.92 6.13
N LYS A 182 13.07 4.85 4.81
CA LYS A 182 14.06 4.74 3.73
C LYS A 182 14.98 3.51 3.86
N GLN A 183 14.44 2.41 4.34
CA GLN A 183 15.17 1.17 4.61
C GLN A 183 14.84 0.04 3.63
N LEU A 184 14.23 0.35 2.48
CA LEU A 184 14.02 -0.64 1.43
C LEU A 184 15.34 -1.03 0.79
N ILE A 185 15.74 -2.29 0.98
CA ILE A 185 16.99 -2.83 0.42
C ILE A 185 16.91 -2.84 -1.10
N GLY A 186 17.96 -2.35 -1.76
CA GLY A 186 18.06 -2.28 -3.22
C GLY A 186 17.36 -1.07 -3.83
N PHE A 187 16.91 -0.10 -3.02
CA PHE A 187 16.31 1.15 -3.49
C PHE A 187 17.04 2.37 -2.92
N SER A 188 17.38 3.30 -3.81
CA SER A 188 18.00 4.57 -3.42
C SER A 188 17.04 5.41 -2.56
N GLU A 189 17.59 6.26 -1.70
CA GLU A 189 16.76 7.23 -0.96
C GLU A 189 15.97 8.15 -1.88
N ARG A 190 16.56 8.49 -3.04
CA ARG A 190 15.92 9.33 -4.05
C ARG A 190 14.62 8.69 -4.55
N SER A 191 14.65 7.41 -4.97
CA SER A 191 13.47 6.70 -5.43
C SER A 191 12.39 6.63 -4.34
N GLN A 192 12.78 6.34 -3.10
CA GLN A 192 11.88 6.28 -1.96
C GLN A 192 11.25 7.65 -1.62
N GLN A 193 12.03 8.75 -1.70
CA GLN A 193 11.52 10.11 -1.49
C GLN A 193 10.54 10.55 -2.57
N ILE A 194 10.84 10.27 -3.85
CA ILE A 194 9.93 10.58 -4.97
C ILE A 194 8.60 9.86 -4.77
N VAL A 195 8.63 8.56 -4.46
CA VAL A 195 7.40 7.79 -4.27
C VAL A 195 6.62 8.29 -3.05
N LYS A 196 7.27 8.58 -1.93
CA LYS A 196 6.60 9.24 -0.79
C LYS A 196 5.96 10.56 -1.23
N GLY A 197 6.65 11.36 -2.05
CA GLY A 197 6.14 12.63 -2.56
C GLY A 197 4.87 12.50 -3.39
N ILE A 198 4.82 11.54 -4.34
CA ILE A 198 3.62 11.30 -5.17
C ILE A 198 2.46 10.66 -4.41
N MET A 199 2.72 10.05 -3.25
CA MET A 199 1.69 9.53 -2.35
C MET A 199 0.96 10.63 -1.58
N LEU A 200 1.45 11.87 -1.54
CA LEU A 200 0.80 12.97 -0.82
C LEU A 200 -0.62 13.20 -1.35
N TYR A 201 -1.60 12.92 -0.52
CA TYR A 201 -3.02 13.09 -0.84
C TYR A 201 -3.59 14.40 -0.30
N GLU A 202 -3.27 14.73 0.96
CA GLU A 202 -3.79 15.92 1.64
C GLU A 202 -2.73 16.49 2.57
N SER A 203 -2.63 17.83 2.62
CA SER A 203 -1.77 18.55 3.55
C SER A 203 -2.55 19.70 4.16
N THR A 204 -2.62 19.72 5.49
CA THR A 204 -3.25 20.78 6.30
C THR A 204 -2.22 21.32 7.29
N ASP A 205 -2.59 22.31 8.09
CA ASP A 205 -1.74 22.82 9.17
C ASP A 205 -1.58 21.80 10.32
N LYS A 206 -2.47 20.79 10.40
CA LYS A 206 -2.51 19.80 11.48
C LYS A 206 -1.92 18.45 11.10
N TYR A 207 -2.01 18.04 9.82
CA TYR A 207 -1.52 16.75 9.37
C TYR A 207 -1.20 16.72 7.90
N LYS A 208 -0.40 15.70 7.50
CA LYS A 208 -0.20 15.30 6.12
C LYS A 208 -0.60 13.84 5.95
N LEU A 209 -1.48 13.59 4.99
CA LEU A 209 -1.96 12.27 4.66
C LEU A 209 -1.38 11.83 3.32
N TYR A 210 -0.68 10.72 3.32
CA TYR A 210 -0.09 10.08 2.16
C TYR A 210 -0.76 8.73 1.95
N GLY A 211 -1.10 8.36 0.74
CA GLY A 211 -1.68 7.05 0.55
C GLY A 211 -2.04 6.69 -0.87
N LYS A 212 -2.47 5.44 -1.02
CA LYS A 212 -2.98 4.91 -2.27
C LYS A 212 -4.20 4.04 -2.01
N THR A 213 -5.27 4.32 -2.74
CA THR A 213 -6.43 3.43 -2.81
C THR A 213 -6.18 2.28 -3.76
N GLY A 214 -6.80 1.14 -3.49
CA GLY A 214 -6.89 0.01 -4.40
C GLY A 214 -8.32 -0.52 -4.45
N GLY A 215 -8.66 -1.22 -5.52
CA GLY A 215 -9.96 -1.90 -5.62
C GLY A 215 -10.03 -2.79 -6.84
N GLY A 216 -10.71 -3.92 -6.69
CA GLY A 216 -10.90 -4.91 -7.74
C GLY A 216 -12.02 -5.87 -7.38
N ASP A 217 -12.67 -6.41 -8.41
CA ASP A 217 -13.63 -7.51 -8.30
C ASP A 217 -12.85 -8.84 -8.32
N CYS A 218 -12.29 -9.19 -7.17
CA CYS A 218 -11.29 -10.24 -7.07
C CYS A 218 -11.68 -11.37 -6.12
N TRP A 219 -12.89 -11.36 -5.56
CA TRP A 219 -13.21 -12.31 -4.49
C TRP A 219 -14.69 -12.70 -4.48
N GLU A 220 -15.00 -13.92 -4.95
CA GLU A 220 -16.33 -14.56 -4.75
C GLU A 220 -17.54 -13.63 -4.94
N ASN A 221 -17.58 -12.89 -6.05
CA ASN A 221 -18.61 -11.88 -6.36
C ASN A 221 -18.63 -10.67 -5.40
N LYS A 222 -17.51 -10.38 -4.74
CA LYS A 222 -17.32 -9.16 -3.94
C LYS A 222 -16.13 -8.35 -4.42
N VAL A 223 -16.24 -7.06 -4.29
CA VAL A 223 -15.15 -6.15 -4.56
C VAL A 223 -14.33 -5.93 -3.29
N ILE A 224 -13.01 -5.98 -3.41
CA ILE A 224 -12.10 -5.57 -2.35
C ILE A 224 -11.75 -4.09 -2.51
N GLY A 225 -11.79 -3.33 -1.43
CA GLY A 225 -11.33 -1.95 -1.37
C GLY A 225 -10.17 -1.81 -0.41
N TRP A 226 -9.10 -1.13 -0.82
CA TRP A 226 -7.91 -0.83 -0.02
C TRP A 226 -7.72 0.67 0.16
N TYR A 227 -7.21 1.07 1.31
CA TYR A 227 -6.48 2.32 1.48
C TYR A 227 -5.28 2.09 2.40
N VAL A 228 -4.09 2.43 1.90
CA VAL A 228 -2.83 2.17 2.61
C VAL A 228 -1.93 3.40 2.53
N GLY A 229 -1.14 3.68 3.58
CA GLY A 229 -0.30 4.87 3.57
C GLY A 229 0.29 5.29 4.90
N PHE A 230 0.54 6.60 5.01
CA PHE A 230 1.10 7.27 6.19
C PHE A 230 0.24 8.46 6.59
N LEU A 231 0.15 8.71 7.88
CA LEU A 231 -0.38 9.94 8.44
C LEU A 231 0.68 10.57 9.33
N GLU A 232 1.14 11.77 9.00
CA GLU A 232 2.02 12.59 9.84
C GLU A 232 1.14 13.58 10.60
N ALA A 233 1.05 13.43 11.93
CA ALA A 233 0.24 14.27 12.81
C ALA A 233 0.81 14.24 14.24
N ASN A 234 0.65 15.34 14.99
CA ASN A 234 0.99 15.42 16.43
C ASN A 234 2.44 15.01 16.75
N ASP A 235 3.42 15.46 15.93
CA ASP A 235 4.84 15.10 16.03
C ASP A 235 5.09 13.57 16.01
N ASN A 236 4.23 12.85 15.33
CA ASN A 236 4.30 11.41 15.16
C ASN A 236 3.93 11.01 13.72
N THR A 237 4.22 9.75 13.39
CA THR A 237 3.82 9.12 12.14
C THR A 237 3.06 7.85 12.43
N TYR A 238 1.99 7.68 11.71
CA TYR A 238 1.14 6.50 11.76
C TYR A 238 1.13 5.84 10.39
N ILE A 239 1.52 4.57 10.33
CA ILE A 239 1.54 3.79 9.09
C ILE A 239 0.34 2.86 9.12
N PHE A 240 -0.47 2.87 8.07
CA PHE A 240 -1.75 2.17 8.11
C PHE A 240 -2.05 1.38 6.85
N ALA A 241 -2.86 0.35 7.03
CA ALA A 241 -3.54 -0.35 5.96
C ALA A 241 -4.97 -0.71 6.39
N MET A 242 -5.92 -0.40 5.52
CA MET A 242 -7.32 -0.77 5.64
C MET A 242 -7.74 -1.55 4.41
N ASN A 243 -8.46 -2.65 4.60
CA ASN A 243 -9.25 -3.25 3.53
C ASN A 243 -10.69 -3.49 3.97
N ILE A 244 -11.57 -3.52 2.98
CA ILE A 244 -13.01 -3.75 3.20
C ILE A 244 -13.59 -4.43 1.96
N LYS A 245 -14.46 -5.42 2.17
CA LYS A 245 -15.22 -6.08 1.10
C LYS A 245 -16.59 -5.44 0.96
N ALA A 246 -17.02 -5.21 -0.26
CA ALA A 246 -18.35 -4.70 -0.57
C ALA A 246 -19.00 -5.53 -1.68
N ASN A 247 -20.32 -5.38 -1.86
CA ASN A 247 -21.04 -6.13 -2.88
C ASN A 247 -20.79 -5.60 -4.31
N ASN A 248 -20.40 -4.32 -4.44
CA ASN A 248 -20.13 -3.69 -5.72
C ASN A 248 -19.22 -2.46 -5.57
N PHE A 249 -18.69 -1.97 -6.67
CA PHE A 249 -17.79 -0.80 -6.71
C PHE A 249 -18.44 0.52 -6.30
N SER A 250 -19.75 0.67 -6.44
CA SER A 250 -20.45 1.91 -6.10
C SER A 250 -20.33 2.24 -4.60
N TYR A 251 -20.11 1.23 -3.75
CA TYR A 251 -19.82 1.43 -2.34
C TYR A 251 -18.57 2.31 -2.11
N PHE A 252 -17.62 2.28 -3.02
CA PHE A 252 -16.37 3.04 -2.93
C PHE A 252 -16.44 4.42 -3.60
N ALA A 253 -17.60 4.84 -4.06
CA ALA A 253 -17.80 6.18 -4.61
C ALA A 253 -17.42 7.27 -3.60
N ASN A 254 -17.17 8.49 -4.10
CA ASN A 254 -16.86 9.67 -3.29
C ASN A 254 -15.70 9.46 -2.28
N ASN A 255 -14.67 8.74 -2.71
CA ASN A 255 -13.49 8.46 -1.86
C ASN A 255 -13.81 7.75 -0.53
N LYS A 256 -14.89 6.96 -0.47
CA LYS A 256 -15.39 6.29 0.75
C LYS A 256 -14.28 5.64 1.58
N ARG A 257 -13.33 4.94 0.95
CA ARG A 257 -12.18 4.28 1.64
C ARG A 257 -11.33 5.28 2.43
N ILE A 258 -11.09 6.46 1.87
CA ILE A 258 -10.32 7.54 2.51
C ILE A 258 -11.14 8.13 3.66
N THR A 259 -12.43 8.40 3.43
CA THR A 259 -13.34 8.94 4.46
C THR A 259 -13.42 8.01 5.65
N LEU A 260 -13.67 6.71 5.44
CA LEU A 260 -13.70 5.72 6.53
C LEU A 260 -12.38 5.69 7.32
N THR A 261 -11.24 5.74 6.62
CA THR A 261 -9.94 5.75 7.30
C THR A 261 -9.73 7.04 8.13
N LYS A 262 -10.17 8.19 7.63
CA LYS A 262 -10.12 9.44 8.41
C LYS A 262 -11.03 9.37 9.66
N GLU A 263 -12.19 8.75 9.57
CA GLU A 263 -13.05 8.50 10.73
C GLU A 263 -12.38 7.58 11.76
N MET A 264 -11.66 6.53 11.31
CA MET A 264 -10.85 5.69 12.21
C MET A 264 -9.77 6.50 12.94
N PHE A 265 -9.09 7.42 12.24
CA PHE A 265 -8.12 8.32 12.88
C PHE A 265 -8.75 9.25 13.91
N LYS A 266 -10.00 9.70 13.70
CA LYS A 266 -10.74 10.50 14.69
C LYS A 266 -11.09 9.68 15.93
N ILE A 267 -11.58 8.44 15.76
CA ILE A 267 -11.87 7.55 16.91
C ILE A 267 -10.59 7.27 17.74
N LEU A 268 -9.44 7.20 17.07
CA LEU A 268 -8.15 7.01 17.72
C LEU A 268 -7.56 8.30 18.29
N ASP A 269 -8.28 9.44 18.23
CA ASP A 269 -7.86 10.78 18.70
C ASP A 269 -6.54 11.24 18.05
N ILE A 270 -6.30 10.86 16.80
CA ILE A 270 -5.10 11.23 16.04
C ILE A 270 -5.33 12.52 15.25
N ILE A 271 -6.53 12.70 14.70
CA ILE A 271 -6.97 13.94 14.01
C ILE A 271 -8.34 14.37 14.51
N HIS A 272 -8.65 15.66 14.35
CA HIS A 272 -9.92 16.25 14.81
C HIS A 272 -10.71 16.84 13.64
#